data_ef2d1255eb64c76ada3c8bf44801fa7a
#
_entry.id   ef2d1255eb64c76ada3c8bf44801fa7a
#
_cell.length_a   1.000
_cell.length_b   1.000
_cell.length_c   1.000
_cell.angle_alpha   90.00
_cell.angle_beta   90.00
_cell.angle_gamma   90.00
#
_symmetry.space_group_name_H-M   'P 1'
#
loop_
_entity.id
_entity.type
_entity.pdbx_description
1 polymer ?
#
loop_
_entity_poly.entity_id
_entity_poly.type
_entity_poly.pdbx_seq_one_letter_code
_entity_poly.pdbx_strand_id
1 'polypeptide(L)'
;GRPLIDHTLDRLADSGIRRAVVNVHYKAEVLEAHIAERQAKGLSPLISVSDERGLLLETGGGVVKALPLLGDRPFLICNSDTTWIETSVRNLDRVIAGWDAAAIDSLMLLAKRDRSLGYSGDGDFHIDAKGRLTRRSAGETSPYVFTGVSIATPGMFNDVPQGRFSLNVVWDRAIASGRLFGMVLDGWWMHVGTPPALLDAERFIAELKAPSE
;
A
#
# COMPACT_ATOMS: atom_id res chain seq x y z
N GLY A 1 11.54 -10.53 -16.13
CA GLY A 1 10.96 -10.21 -14.86
C GLY A 1 9.48 -10.51 -14.78
N ARG A 2 8.92 -10.41 -13.59
CA ARG A 2 7.49 -10.54 -13.33
C ARG A 2 6.86 -9.14 -13.28
N PRO A 3 5.59 -8.96 -13.67
CA PRO A 3 4.86 -7.71 -13.47
C PRO A 3 4.85 -7.30 -11.99
N LEU A 4 5.02 -5.99 -11.71
CA LEU A 4 5.06 -5.48 -10.33
C LEU A 4 3.79 -5.82 -9.55
N ILE A 5 2.63 -5.73 -10.18
CA ILE A 5 1.35 -6.06 -9.55
C ILE A 5 1.29 -7.49 -9.02
N ASP A 6 1.94 -8.45 -9.69
CA ASP A 6 1.96 -9.84 -9.23
C ASP A 6 2.64 -10.02 -7.88
N HIS A 7 3.67 -9.22 -7.60
CA HIS A 7 4.33 -9.26 -6.29
C HIS A 7 3.37 -8.86 -5.16
N THR A 8 2.53 -7.84 -5.40
CA THR A 8 1.52 -7.42 -4.42
C THR A 8 0.40 -8.45 -4.30
N LEU A 9 -0.14 -8.91 -5.44
CA LEU A 9 -1.25 -9.88 -5.45
C LEU A 9 -0.88 -11.20 -4.80
N ASP A 10 0.33 -11.72 -5.02
CA ASP A 10 0.78 -12.96 -4.39
C ASP A 10 0.92 -12.80 -2.88
N ARG A 11 1.50 -11.70 -2.40
CA ARG A 11 1.57 -11.40 -0.96
C ARG A 11 0.19 -11.31 -0.31
N LEU A 12 -0.77 -10.69 -1.00
CA LEU A 12 -2.17 -10.66 -0.54
C LEU A 12 -2.74 -12.07 -0.46
N ALA A 13 -2.53 -12.90 -1.47
CA ALA A 13 -2.99 -14.29 -1.49
C ALA A 13 -2.35 -15.12 -0.36
N ASP A 14 -1.04 -14.97 -0.12
CA ASP A 14 -0.28 -15.65 0.93
C ASP A 14 -0.76 -15.25 2.33
N SER A 15 -1.25 -14.02 2.49
CA SER A 15 -1.87 -13.52 3.73
C SER A 15 -3.37 -13.81 3.83
N GLY A 16 -3.89 -14.69 2.97
CA GLY A 16 -5.27 -15.16 3.03
C GLY A 16 -6.31 -14.24 2.39
N ILE A 17 -5.91 -13.16 1.72
CA ILE A 17 -6.82 -12.28 0.98
C ILE A 17 -7.30 -13.01 -0.27
N ARG A 18 -8.61 -13.13 -0.42
CA ARG A 18 -9.25 -13.91 -1.51
C ARG A 18 -9.85 -13.05 -2.62
N ARG A 19 -10.03 -11.76 -2.39
CA ARG A 19 -10.61 -10.83 -3.35
C ARG A 19 -9.81 -9.53 -3.36
N ALA A 20 -9.61 -8.95 -4.54
CA ALA A 20 -8.96 -7.66 -4.72
C ALA A 20 -9.74 -6.82 -5.74
N VAL A 21 -9.63 -5.50 -5.62
CA VAL A 21 -10.09 -4.55 -6.63
C VAL A 21 -8.84 -3.85 -7.17
N VAL A 22 -8.68 -3.81 -8.48
CA VAL A 22 -7.57 -3.14 -9.14
C VAL A 22 -8.10 -1.94 -9.91
N ASN A 23 -7.63 -0.75 -9.55
CA ASN A 23 -7.92 0.48 -10.28
C ASN A 23 -7.07 0.53 -11.55
N VAL A 24 -7.70 0.80 -12.69
CA VAL A 24 -7.03 0.88 -14.00
C VAL A 24 -7.29 2.24 -14.66
N HIS A 25 -6.25 2.84 -15.23
CA HIS A 25 -6.31 4.10 -15.96
C HIS A 25 -5.34 4.09 -17.14
N TYR A 26 -4.05 4.36 -16.91
CA TYR A 26 -3.03 4.35 -17.95
C TYR A 26 -2.74 2.94 -18.43
N LYS A 27 -2.78 2.72 -19.73
CA LYS A 27 -2.62 1.39 -20.37
C LYS A 27 -3.53 0.32 -19.74
N ALA A 28 -4.77 0.70 -19.46
CA ALA A 28 -5.74 -0.16 -18.80
C ALA A 28 -5.88 -1.53 -19.47
N GLU A 29 -5.91 -1.55 -20.82
CA GLU A 29 -6.07 -2.77 -21.61
C GLU A 29 -4.93 -3.79 -21.38
N VAL A 30 -3.70 -3.29 -21.17
CA VAL A 30 -2.53 -4.15 -20.90
C VAL A 30 -2.67 -4.79 -19.53
N LEU A 31 -3.10 -4.01 -18.54
CA LEU A 31 -3.31 -4.51 -17.17
C LEU A 31 -4.50 -5.46 -17.10
N GLU A 32 -5.62 -5.14 -17.76
CA GLU A 32 -6.80 -6.00 -17.83
C GLU A 32 -6.49 -7.34 -18.50
N ALA A 33 -5.72 -7.35 -19.61
CA ALA A 33 -5.29 -8.58 -20.26
C ALA A 33 -4.43 -9.45 -19.30
N HIS A 34 -3.49 -8.83 -18.59
CA HIS A 34 -2.69 -9.55 -17.59
C HIS A 34 -3.54 -10.12 -16.45
N ILE A 35 -4.50 -9.35 -15.94
CA ILE A 35 -5.44 -9.81 -14.91
C ILE A 35 -6.24 -11.02 -15.42
N ALA A 36 -6.76 -10.96 -16.66
CA ALA A 36 -7.50 -12.05 -17.26
C ALA A 36 -6.65 -13.33 -17.38
N GLU A 37 -5.38 -13.22 -17.82
CA GLU A 37 -4.46 -14.36 -17.86
C GLU A 37 -4.20 -14.95 -16.47
N ARG A 38 -4.03 -14.10 -15.46
CA ARG A 38 -3.82 -14.53 -14.07
C ARG A 38 -5.04 -15.27 -13.54
N GLN A 39 -6.25 -14.78 -13.80
CA GLN A 39 -7.49 -15.43 -13.40
C GLN A 39 -7.73 -16.75 -14.14
N ALA A 40 -7.41 -16.81 -15.44
CA ALA A 40 -7.50 -18.05 -16.23
C ALA A 40 -6.57 -19.16 -15.69
N LYS A 41 -5.47 -18.80 -15.03
CA LYS A 41 -4.56 -19.72 -14.33
C LYS A 41 -5.06 -20.11 -12.93
N GLY A 42 -6.20 -19.62 -12.48
CA GLY A 42 -6.76 -19.89 -11.15
C GLY A 42 -5.98 -19.28 -10.00
N LEU A 43 -5.16 -18.23 -10.25
CA LEU A 43 -4.34 -17.59 -9.22
C LEU A 43 -5.17 -16.65 -8.34
N SER A 44 -4.99 -16.76 -7.03
CA SER A 44 -5.59 -15.84 -6.05
C SER A 44 -4.83 -14.49 -6.01
N PRO A 45 -5.49 -13.44 -5.53
CA PRO A 45 -6.92 -13.29 -5.24
C PRO A 45 -7.78 -13.20 -6.52
N LEU A 46 -9.09 -13.43 -6.40
CA LEU A 46 -10.05 -13.08 -7.46
C LEU A 46 -10.09 -11.55 -7.61
N ILE A 47 -9.95 -11.05 -8.83
CA ILE A 47 -9.77 -9.63 -9.11
C ILE A 47 -11.02 -9.06 -9.79
N SER A 48 -11.53 -7.94 -9.26
CA SER A 48 -12.47 -7.05 -9.93
C SER A 48 -11.73 -5.80 -10.40
N VAL A 49 -12.12 -5.24 -11.52
CA VAL A 49 -11.50 -4.01 -12.07
C VAL A 49 -12.37 -2.80 -11.75
N SER A 50 -11.75 -1.73 -11.26
CA SER A 50 -12.33 -0.39 -11.11
C SER A 50 -11.76 0.51 -12.19
N ASP A 51 -12.57 0.82 -13.22
CA ASP A 51 -12.13 1.54 -14.41
C ASP A 51 -12.11 3.06 -14.20
N GLU A 52 -10.95 3.69 -14.26
CA GLU A 52 -10.75 5.13 -14.14
C GLU A 52 -10.34 5.80 -15.46
N ARG A 53 -10.46 5.12 -16.63
CA ARG A 53 -10.05 5.66 -17.93
C ARG A 53 -10.68 7.02 -18.27
N GLY A 54 -11.92 7.23 -17.82
CA GLY A 54 -12.62 8.51 -18.07
C GLY A 54 -12.12 9.68 -17.21
N LEU A 55 -11.59 9.42 -16.02
CA LEU A 55 -11.09 10.43 -15.09
C LEU A 55 -10.16 9.78 -14.06
N LEU A 56 -8.92 10.24 -13.99
CA LEU A 56 -7.97 9.86 -12.93
C LEU A 56 -8.40 10.49 -11.60
N LEU A 57 -8.74 9.66 -10.63
CA LEU A 57 -9.38 10.08 -9.38
C LEU A 57 -8.40 10.34 -8.22
N GLU A 58 -7.11 10.10 -8.41
CA GLU A 58 -6.13 10.03 -7.33
C GLU A 58 -6.43 8.90 -6.33
N THR A 59 -5.64 8.84 -5.25
CA THR A 59 -5.67 7.71 -4.33
C THR A 59 -6.99 7.63 -3.54
N GLY A 60 -7.51 8.76 -3.06
CA GLY A 60 -8.77 8.80 -2.29
C GLY A 60 -10.00 8.57 -3.15
N GLY A 61 -10.09 9.31 -4.26
CA GLY A 61 -11.21 9.16 -5.19
C GLY A 61 -11.27 7.78 -5.84
N GLY A 62 -10.10 7.18 -6.14
CA GLY A 62 -10.00 5.81 -6.65
C GLY A 62 -10.56 4.78 -5.65
N VAL A 63 -10.27 4.93 -4.35
CA VAL A 63 -10.85 4.06 -3.32
C VAL A 63 -12.36 4.24 -3.26
N VAL A 64 -12.88 5.48 -3.25
CA VAL A 64 -14.33 5.73 -3.22
C VAL A 64 -15.03 5.05 -4.40
N LYS A 65 -14.45 5.12 -5.60
CA LYS A 65 -14.99 4.44 -6.78
C LYS A 65 -15.00 2.92 -6.63
N ALA A 66 -14.01 2.36 -5.93
CA ALA A 66 -13.88 0.92 -5.70
C ALA A 66 -14.78 0.39 -4.57
N LEU A 67 -15.28 1.24 -3.66
CA LEU A 67 -16.07 0.82 -2.49
C LEU A 67 -17.24 -0.13 -2.82
N PRO A 68 -18.04 0.08 -3.87
CA PRO A 68 -19.13 -0.85 -4.22
C PRO A 68 -18.65 -2.28 -4.53
N LEU A 69 -17.38 -2.44 -4.96
CA LEU A 69 -16.76 -3.73 -5.25
C LEU A 69 -16.06 -4.33 -4.03
N LEU A 70 -15.65 -3.51 -3.06
CA LEU A 70 -14.96 -3.91 -1.83
C LEU A 70 -15.93 -4.43 -0.75
N GLY A 71 -17.16 -3.90 -0.70
CA GLY A 71 -18.16 -4.23 0.31
C GLY A 71 -17.97 -3.43 1.61
N ASP A 72 -18.50 -3.95 2.71
CA ASP A 72 -18.66 -3.26 4.00
C ASP A 72 -17.58 -3.61 5.06
N ARG A 73 -16.68 -4.54 4.75
CA ARG A 73 -15.62 -4.97 5.66
C ARG A 73 -14.37 -4.11 5.53
N PRO A 74 -13.50 -4.07 6.55
CA PRO A 74 -12.17 -3.51 6.43
C PRO A 74 -11.40 -4.11 5.25
N PHE A 75 -10.60 -3.31 4.57
CA PHE A 75 -9.82 -3.71 3.40
C PHE A 75 -8.41 -3.14 3.43
N LEU A 76 -7.49 -3.81 2.75
CA LEU A 76 -6.14 -3.33 2.50
C LEU A 76 -6.13 -2.41 1.28
N ILE A 77 -5.42 -1.29 1.39
CA ILE A 77 -5.01 -0.44 0.28
C ILE A 77 -3.54 -0.71 0.03
N CYS A 78 -3.15 -1.02 -1.21
CA CYS A 78 -1.78 -1.32 -1.58
C CYS A 78 -1.40 -0.57 -2.85
N ASN A 79 -0.33 0.21 -2.79
CA ASN A 79 0.29 0.78 -3.99
C ASN A 79 1.01 -0.33 -4.76
N SER A 80 0.99 -0.26 -6.09
CA SER A 80 1.63 -1.26 -6.96
C SER A 80 3.04 -0.86 -7.43
N ASP A 81 3.48 0.35 -7.12
CA ASP A 81 4.80 0.90 -7.45
C ASP A 81 5.81 0.77 -6.29
N THR A 82 5.49 -0.04 -5.32
CA THR A 82 6.34 -0.35 -4.16
C THR A 82 6.45 -1.85 -3.96
N THR A 83 7.58 -2.27 -3.39
CA THR A 83 7.79 -3.66 -2.96
C THR A 83 8.68 -3.69 -1.72
N TRP A 84 8.81 -4.84 -1.08
CA TRP A 84 9.68 -5.00 0.10
C TRP A 84 10.26 -6.40 0.18
N ILE A 85 11.31 -6.54 1.00
CA ILE A 85 11.87 -7.84 1.39
C ILE A 85 11.65 -7.97 2.89
N GLU A 86 11.05 -9.06 3.29
CA GLU A 86 10.83 -9.42 4.69
C GLU A 86 12.05 -10.10 5.27
N THR A 87 12.37 -9.82 6.54
CA THR A 87 13.50 -10.42 7.22
C THR A 87 13.08 -11.70 7.96
N SER A 88 12.07 -11.63 8.81
CA SER A 88 11.69 -12.75 9.67
C SER A 88 10.20 -13.08 9.67
N VAL A 89 9.35 -12.11 9.37
CA VAL A 89 7.89 -12.27 9.45
C VAL A 89 7.19 -11.65 8.24
N ARG A 90 6.03 -12.17 7.88
CA ARG A 90 5.19 -11.56 6.83
C ARG A 90 4.52 -10.31 7.36
N ASN A 91 4.88 -9.16 6.78
CA ASN A 91 4.39 -7.87 7.26
C ASN A 91 2.89 -7.69 7.09
N LEU A 92 2.28 -8.22 6.02
CA LEU A 92 0.83 -8.16 5.85
C LEU A 92 0.08 -8.93 6.93
N ASP A 93 0.59 -10.10 7.35
CA ASP A 93 -0.01 -10.87 8.46
C ASP A 93 0.03 -10.07 9.76
N ARG A 94 1.14 -9.36 10.02
CA ARG A 94 1.26 -8.49 11.20
C ARG A 94 0.28 -7.32 11.16
N VAL A 95 0.14 -6.67 10.01
CA VAL A 95 -0.79 -5.56 9.82
C VAL A 95 -2.23 -6.03 10.03
N ILE A 96 -2.60 -7.19 9.47
CA ILE A 96 -3.94 -7.78 9.63
C ILE A 96 -4.19 -8.14 11.09
N ALA A 97 -3.22 -8.78 11.76
CA ALA A 97 -3.36 -9.18 13.17
C ALA A 97 -3.36 -7.98 14.13
N GLY A 98 -2.68 -6.89 13.79
CA GLY A 98 -2.64 -5.65 14.58
C GLY A 98 -3.86 -4.74 14.41
N TRP A 99 -4.79 -5.09 13.54
CA TRP A 99 -5.98 -4.30 13.28
C TRP A 99 -7.03 -4.45 14.40
N ASP A 100 -7.46 -3.32 14.96
CA ASP A 100 -8.57 -3.23 15.92
C ASP A 100 -9.56 -2.15 15.48
N ALA A 101 -10.68 -2.56 14.91
CA ALA A 101 -11.71 -1.65 14.41
C ALA A 101 -12.34 -0.75 15.50
N ALA A 102 -12.27 -1.13 16.77
CA ALA A 102 -12.78 -0.31 17.87
C ALA A 102 -11.86 0.87 18.18
N ALA A 103 -10.55 0.72 17.98
CA ALA A 103 -9.54 1.71 18.33
C ALA A 103 -8.93 2.44 17.12
N ILE A 104 -8.93 1.83 15.93
CA ILE A 104 -8.14 2.23 14.79
C ILE A 104 -9.04 2.49 13.57
N ASP A 105 -8.94 3.68 12.97
CA ASP A 105 -9.60 3.98 11.69
C ASP A 105 -8.74 3.55 10.51
N SER A 106 -7.41 3.76 10.58
CA SER A 106 -6.45 3.24 9.61
C SER A 106 -5.16 2.83 10.28
N LEU A 107 -4.60 1.68 9.84
CA LEU A 107 -3.31 1.16 10.25
C LEU A 107 -2.38 1.14 9.04
N MET A 108 -1.30 1.92 9.10
CA MET A 108 -0.30 2.03 8.04
C MET A 108 0.91 1.15 8.30
N LEU A 109 1.42 0.53 7.24
CA LEU A 109 2.76 -0.06 7.25
C LEU A 109 3.77 1.04 6.92
N LEU A 110 4.80 1.19 7.76
CA LEU A 110 5.82 2.22 7.66
C LEU A 110 7.20 1.60 7.49
N ALA A 111 8.00 2.11 6.57
CA ALA A 111 9.42 1.76 6.46
C ALA A 111 10.29 2.75 7.22
N LYS A 112 11.43 2.28 7.75
CA LYS A 112 12.48 3.17 8.22
C LYS A 112 13.17 3.82 7.03
N ARG A 113 13.49 5.12 7.10
CA ARG A 113 14.17 5.83 6.01
C ARG A 113 15.51 5.19 5.63
N ASP A 114 16.28 4.73 6.61
CA ASP A 114 17.56 4.06 6.41
C ASP A 114 17.43 2.64 5.82
N ARG A 115 16.20 2.13 5.70
CA ARG A 115 15.84 0.87 5.04
C ARG A 115 14.86 1.05 3.88
N SER A 116 14.95 2.21 3.23
CA SER A 116 14.07 2.59 2.10
C SER A 116 14.91 2.88 0.86
N LEU A 117 14.88 1.98 -0.11
CA LEU A 117 15.57 2.15 -1.39
C LEU A 117 14.68 2.92 -2.38
N GLY A 118 15.27 3.81 -3.19
CA GLY A 118 14.52 4.62 -4.16
C GLY A 118 13.69 5.73 -3.55
N TYR A 119 13.93 6.07 -2.28
CA TYR A 119 13.30 7.17 -1.56
C TYR A 119 14.33 8.23 -1.14
N SER A 120 14.14 9.45 -1.60
CA SER A 120 15.03 10.61 -1.29
C SER A 120 14.34 11.67 -0.44
N GLY A 121 13.11 11.41 0.05
CA GLY A 121 12.36 12.39 0.84
C GLY A 121 12.78 12.45 2.31
N ASP A 122 12.14 13.38 3.04
CA ASP A 122 12.43 13.65 4.45
C ASP A 122 11.63 12.78 5.42
N GLY A 123 10.97 11.73 4.95
CA GLY A 123 10.02 10.93 5.71
C GLY A 123 8.61 11.53 5.72
N ASP A 124 7.65 10.79 6.27
CA ASP A 124 6.24 11.17 6.20
C ASP A 124 5.61 11.31 7.58
N PHE A 125 5.97 10.42 8.52
CA PHE A 125 5.29 10.30 9.81
C PHE A 125 6.26 10.12 10.98
N HIS A 126 5.84 10.61 12.15
CA HIS A 126 6.34 10.17 13.44
C HIS A 126 5.36 9.17 14.05
N ILE A 127 5.89 8.25 14.89
CA ILE A 127 5.11 7.25 15.61
C ILE A 127 5.36 7.42 17.11
N ASP A 128 4.30 7.49 17.92
CA ASP A 128 4.43 7.56 19.37
C ASP A 128 4.57 6.14 20.00
N ALA A 129 4.79 6.09 21.32
CA ALA A 129 4.93 4.85 22.07
C ALA A 129 3.66 3.95 22.05
N LYS A 130 2.51 4.51 21.65
CA LYS A 130 1.23 3.77 21.50
C LYS A 130 0.96 3.36 20.06
N GLY A 131 1.85 3.70 19.13
CA GLY A 131 1.68 3.42 17.71
C GLY A 131 0.87 4.48 16.93
N ARG A 132 0.49 5.60 17.55
CA ARG A 132 -0.25 6.66 16.86
C ARG A 132 0.66 7.47 15.97
N LEU A 133 0.15 7.88 14.83
CA LEU A 133 0.88 8.66 13.84
C LEU A 133 0.58 10.14 13.94
N THR A 134 1.63 10.93 13.72
CA THR A 134 1.54 12.35 13.41
C THR A 134 2.35 12.64 12.15
N ARG A 135 1.91 13.61 11.36
CA ARG A 135 2.65 14.03 10.17
C ARG A 135 3.94 14.74 10.56
N ARG A 136 4.94 14.56 9.72
CA ARG A 136 6.13 15.40 9.73
C ARG A 136 5.74 16.86 9.45
N SER A 137 6.28 17.79 10.24
CA SER A 137 6.13 19.22 9.97
C SER A 137 6.97 19.66 8.76
N ALA A 138 6.58 20.76 8.14
CA ALA A 138 7.36 21.33 7.04
C ALA A 138 8.77 21.73 7.54
N GLY A 139 9.80 21.33 6.77
CA GLY A 139 11.21 21.58 7.12
C GLY A 139 11.82 20.64 8.15
N GLU A 140 11.06 19.72 8.71
CA GLU A 140 11.57 18.65 9.59
C GLU A 140 11.85 17.38 8.80
N THR A 141 12.60 16.46 9.41
CA THR A 141 12.75 15.09 8.91
C THR A 141 12.04 14.12 9.85
N SER A 142 11.50 13.04 9.27
CA SER A 142 10.87 11.97 10.02
C SER A 142 11.59 10.64 9.76
N PRO A 143 11.70 9.76 10.77
CA PRO A 143 12.36 8.48 10.57
C PRO A 143 11.57 7.47 9.75
N TYR A 144 10.29 7.74 9.47
CA TYR A 144 9.40 6.77 8.83
C TYR A 144 8.77 7.28 7.54
N VAL A 145 8.66 6.34 6.58
CA VAL A 145 8.07 6.55 5.24
C VAL A 145 6.84 5.66 5.12
N PHE A 146 5.77 6.17 4.53
CA PHE A 146 4.60 5.36 4.19
C PHE A 146 4.94 4.38 3.05
N THR A 147 4.75 3.10 3.29
CA THR A 147 5.12 2.05 2.32
C THR A 147 4.15 1.89 1.15
N GLY A 148 3.02 2.58 1.16
CA GLY A 148 1.94 2.34 0.22
C GLY A 148 0.92 1.28 0.70
N VAL A 149 1.07 0.75 1.93
CA VAL A 149 0.17 -0.27 2.48
C VAL A 149 -0.55 0.26 3.72
N SER A 150 -1.88 0.17 3.72
CA SER A 150 -2.71 0.49 4.90
C SER A 150 -3.98 -0.35 4.95
N ILE A 151 -4.54 -0.53 6.16
CA ILE A 151 -5.91 -0.98 6.34
C ILE A 151 -6.81 0.25 6.51
N ALA A 152 -8.00 0.18 5.94
CA ALA A 152 -9.05 1.18 6.07
C ALA A 152 -10.43 0.52 6.19
N THR A 153 -11.42 1.27 6.65
CA THR A 153 -12.82 0.86 6.64
C THR A 153 -13.63 1.72 5.66
N PRO A 154 -14.71 1.21 5.08
CA PRO A 154 -15.60 2.02 4.24
C PRO A 154 -16.07 3.31 4.93
N GLY A 155 -16.31 3.26 6.24
CA GLY A 155 -16.77 4.42 7.03
C GLY A 155 -15.82 5.62 7.02
N MET A 156 -14.51 5.40 6.79
CA MET A 156 -13.56 6.52 6.66
C MET A 156 -13.84 7.42 5.46
N PHE A 157 -14.55 6.90 4.46
CA PHE A 157 -14.86 7.58 3.20
C PHE A 157 -16.24 8.24 3.20
N ASN A 158 -16.92 8.31 4.36
CA ASN A 158 -18.12 9.12 4.53
C ASN A 158 -17.74 10.61 4.49
N ASP A 159 -18.60 11.42 3.86
CA ASP A 159 -18.45 12.88 3.80
C ASP A 159 -17.09 13.35 3.22
N VAL A 160 -16.55 12.62 2.26
CA VAL A 160 -15.33 13.00 1.53
C VAL A 160 -15.67 13.83 0.27
N PRO A 161 -14.69 14.57 -0.28
CA PRO A 161 -14.86 15.24 -1.56
C PRO A 161 -15.30 14.29 -2.67
N GLN A 162 -16.15 14.78 -3.57
CA GLN A 162 -16.51 14.03 -4.77
C GLN A 162 -15.42 14.15 -5.83
N GLY A 163 -15.19 13.05 -6.58
CA GLY A 163 -14.24 13.03 -7.68
C GLY A 163 -12.78 12.87 -7.21
N ARG A 164 -11.90 13.71 -7.72
CA ARG A 164 -10.46 13.59 -7.52
C ARG A 164 -10.00 14.13 -6.18
N PHE A 165 -9.44 13.29 -5.30
CA PHE A 165 -8.78 13.70 -4.06
C PHE A 165 -7.77 12.66 -3.55
N SER A 166 -6.84 13.11 -2.71
CA SER A 166 -5.83 12.26 -2.09
C SER A 166 -6.34 11.58 -0.82
N LEU A 167 -5.89 10.36 -0.53
CA LEU A 167 -6.09 9.68 0.76
C LEU A 167 -5.64 10.51 1.97
N ASN A 168 -4.79 11.50 1.78
CA ASN A 168 -4.40 12.42 2.85
C ASN A 168 -5.60 13.04 3.55
N VAL A 169 -6.70 13.31 2.84
CA VAL A 169 -7.93 13.90 3.41
C VAL A 169 -8.50 13.01 4.52
N VAL A 170 -8.58 11.69 4.31
CA VAL A 170 -9.11 10.76 5.31
C VAL A 170 -8.10 10.47 6.41
N TRP A 171 -6.82 10.42 6.08
CA TRP A 171 -5.76 10.24 7.07
C TRP A 171 -5.63 11.44 8.01
N ASP A 172 -5.79 12.67 7.53
CA ASP A 172 -5.75 13.88 8.37
C ASP A 172 -6.90 13.89 9.39
N ARG A 173 -8.09 13.40 9.00
CA ARG A 173 -9.21 13.20 9.94
C ARG A 173 -8.87 12.13 10.99
N ALA A 174 -8.27 11.01 10.57
CA ALA A 174 -7.87 9.94 11.48
C ALA A 174 -6.75 10.39 12.44
N ILE A 175 -5.83 11.26 12.00
CA ILE A 175 -4.84 11.91 12.87
C ILE A 175 -5.54 12.81 13.88
N ALA A 176 -6.44 13.67 13.43
CA ALA A 176 -7.15 14.63 14.31
C ALA A 176 -7.96 13.90 15.40
N SER A 177 -8.51 12.72 15.10
CA SER A 177 -9.22 11.87 16.08
C SER A 177 -8.30 10.96 16.89
N GLY A 178 -6.97 10.95 16.62
CA GLY A 178 -6.02 10.06 17.28
C GLY A 178 -6.20 8.58 16.93
N ARG A 179 -6.78 8.29 15.76
CA ARG A 179 -7.15 6.94 15.29
C ARG A 179 -6.38 6.48 14.04
N LEU A 180 -5.32 7.23 13.62
CA LEU A 180 -4.35 6.78 12.64
C LEU A 180 -3.16 6.14 13.36
N PHE A 181 -2.89 4.88 13.06
CA PHE A 181 -1.80 4.11 13.67
C PHE A 181 -0.81 3.63 12.62
N GLY A 182 0.40 3.31 13.07
CA GLY A 182 1.46 2.77 12.23
C GLY A 182 2.11 1.54 12.83
N MET A 183 2.56 0.67 11.94
CA MET A 183 3.38 -0.49 12.26
C MET A 183 4.66 -0.45 11.42
N VAL A 184 5.81 -0.62 12.05
CA VAL A 184 7.09 -0.58 11.34
C VAL A 184 7.31 -1.91 10.61
N LEU A 185 7.64 -1.80 9.32
CA LEU A 185 7.98 -2.91 8.44
C LEU A 185 9.25 -3.62 8.96
N ASP A 186 9.19 -4.94 9.02
CA ASP A 186 10.35 -5.79 9.22
C ASP A 186 10.98 -6.10 7.87
N GLY A 187 12.11 -5.44 7.57
CA GLY A 187 12.83 -5.66 6.33
C GLY A 187 13.25 -4.39 5.60
N TRP A 188 13.36 -4.49 4.29
CA TRP A 188 13.72 -3.41 3.37
C TRP A 188 12.55 -3.06 2.47
N TRP A 189 12.25 -1.79 2.35
CA TRP A 189 11.24 -1.27 1.44
C TRP A 189 11.87 -0.61 0.22
N MET A 190 11.23 -0.73 -0.93
CA MET A 190 11.72 -0.19 -2.20
C MET A 190 10.58 0.50 -2.96
N HIS A 191 10.81 1.75 -3.34
CA HIS A 191 9.97 2.45 -4.29
C HIS A 191 10.49 2.13 -5.70
N VAL A 192 9.65 1.52 -6.53
CA VAL A 192 10.01 1.00 -7.86
C VAL A 192 9.17 1.63 -8.98
N GLY A 193 8.67 2.83 -8.75
CA GLY A 193 7.79 3.56 -9.66
C GLY A 193 8.45 4.11 -10.91
N THR A 194 9.78 3.95 -11.08
CA THR A 194 10.51 4.37 -12.27
C THR A 194 11.44 3.26 -12.77
N PRO A 195 11.74 3.20 -14.10
CA PRO A 195 12.65 2.18 -14.61
C PRO A 195 14.03 2.15 -13.93
N PRO A 196 14.70 3.29 -13.65
CA PRO A 196 15.95 3.28 -12.89
C PRO A 196 15.79 2.67 -11.48
N ALA A 197 14.75 3.07 -10.74
CA ALA A 197 14.50 2.56 -9.39
C ALA A 197 14.23 1.05 -9.38
N LEU A 198 13.57 0.53 -10.42
CA LEU A 198 13.37 -0.91 -10.58
C LEU A 198 14.69 -1.66 -10.75
N LEU A 199 15.62 -1.14 -11.58
CA LEU A 199 16.95 -1.74 -11.79
C LEU A 199 17.78 -1.70 -10.51
N ASP A 200 17.70 -0.61 -9.74
CA ASP A 200 18.38 -0.50 -8.45
C ASP A 200 17.84 -1.51 -7.44
N ALA A 201 16.52 -1.69 -7.39
CA ALA A 201 15.88 -2.70 -6.55
C ALA A 201 16.29 -4.13 -6.95
N GLU A 202 16.33 -4.45 -8.23
CA GLU A 202 16.78 -5.77 -8.72
C GLU A 202 18.23 -6.07 -8.31
N ARG A 203 19.13 -5.08 -8.44
CA ARG A 203 20.54 -5.20 -8.00
C ARG A 203 20.64 -5.45 -6.50
N PHE A 204 19.95 -4.64 -5.71
CA PHE A 204 19.93 -4.77 -4.26
C PHE A 204 19.41 -6.14 -3.80
N ILE A 205 18.33 -6.63 -4.43
CA ILE A 205 17.79 -7.97 -4.14
C ILE A 205 18.81 -9.08 -4.47
N ALA A 206 19.54 -8.94 -5.57
CA ALA A 206 20.57 -9.91 -5.96
C ALA A 206 21.73 -9.93 -4.96
N GLU A 207 22.19 -8.77 -4.50
CA GLU A 207 23.24 -8.63 -3.48
C GLU A 207 22.85 -9.28 -2.14
N LEU A 208 21.61 -9.06 -1.69
CA LEU A 208 21.10 -9.65 -0.45
C LEU A 208 21.01 -11.19 -0.51
N LYS A 209 20.89 -11.77 -1.69
CA LYS A 209 20.80 -13.23 -1.91
C LYS A 209 22.15 -13.87 -2.18
N ALA A 210 23.19 -13.09 -2.43
CA ALA A 210 24.53 -13.61 -2.63
C ALA A 210 25.03 -14.25 -1.31
N PRO A 211 25.64 -15.45 -1.34
CA PRO A 211 26.26 -16.03 -0.17
C PRO A 211 27.32 -15.07 0.36
N SER A 212 27.33 -14.84 1.66
CA SER A 212 28.46 -14.16 2.33
C SER A 212 29.68 -15.07 2.17
N GLU A 213 30.72 -14.59 1.48
CA GLU A 213 32.01 -15.27 1.42
C GLU A 213 32.68 -15.39 2.79
#